data_694e1cacb945acf4b95b8b85176234c4
#
_entry.id   694e1cacb945acf4b95b8b85176234c4
#
_cell.length_a   1.000
_cell.length_b   1.000
_cell.length_c   1.000
_cell.angle_alpha   90.00
_cell.angle_beta   90.00
_cell.angle_gamma   90.00
#
_symmetry.space_group_name_H-M   'P 1'
#
loop_
_entity.id
_entity.type
_entity.pdbx_description
1 polymer ?
#
loop_
_entity_poly.entity_id
_entity_poly.type
_entity_poly.pdbx_seq_one_letter_code
_entity_poly.pdbx_strand_id
1 'polypeptide(L)'
;MSAISIQQMADRIASLMQDRLGARGTGLEAKLASCGRALPRKVRQAAKAVAEAAAMAQNPKLLLQIDHAALAQNYDICLRHLMALKPYSGFWSGTVAVATSIAVSLLVLAFLLIALLRWRGLI
;
A
#
# COMPACT_ATOMS: atom_id res chain seq x y z
N MET A 1 -6.99 -12.38 20.31
CA MET A 1 -6.83 -11.09 19.60
C MET A 1 -7.97 -10.15 19.95
N SER A 2 -7.69 -8.87 20.04
CA SER A 2 -8.71 -7.85 20.25
C SER A 2 -9.32 -7.41 18.92
N ALA A 3 -10.48 -6.74 18.96
CA ALA A 3 -11.10 -6.15 17.77
C ALA A 3 -10.15 -5.16 17.08
N ILE A 4 -9.39 -4.40 17.85
CA ILE A 4 -8.39 -3.45 17.33
C ILE A 4 -7.29 -4.16 16.53
N SER A 5 -6.80 -5.30 17.03
CA SER A 5 -5.79 -6.09 16.33
C SER A 5 -6.30 -6.62 14.99
N ILE A 6 -7.55 -7.07 14.95
CA ILE A 6 -8.19 -7.56 13.72
C ILE A 6 -8.36 -6.41 12.71
N GLN A 7 -8.78 -5.24 13.18
CA GLN A 7 -8.88 -4.06 12.32
C GLN A 7 -7.51 -3.63 11.77
N GLN A 8 -6.47 -3.68 12.59
CA GLN A 8 -5.11 -3.37 12.15
C GLN A 8 -4.63 -4.35 11.08
N MET A 9 -4.94 -5.63 11.22
CA MET A 9 -4.63 -6.64 10.19
C MET A 9 -5.32 -6.31 8.86
N ALA A 10 -6.62 -6.02 8.91
CA ALA A 10 -7.38 -5.66 7.73
C ALA A 10 -6.85 -4.38 7.08
N ASP A 11 -6.54 -3.36 7.87
CA ASP A 11 -6.00 -2.09 7.39
C ASP A 11 -4.63 -2.26 6.74
N ARG A 12 -3.79 -3.13 7.30
CA ARG A 12 -2.48 -3.42 6.71
C ARG A 12 -2.61 -4.10 5.36
N ILE A 13 -3.49 -5.09 5.24
CA ILE A 13 -3.76 -5.75 3.95
C ILE A 13 -4.31 -4.73 2.96
N ALA A 14 -5.23 -3.87 3.37
CA ALA A 14 -5.80 -2.83 2.53
C ALA A 14 -4.72 -1.85 2.05
N SER A 15 -3.84 -1.44 2.93
CA SER A 15 -2.71 -0.55 2.61
C SER A 15 -1.76 -1.19 1.60
N LEU A 16 -1.41 -2.47 1.79
CA LEU A 16 -0.57 -3.21 0.86
C LEU A 16 -1.24 -3.39 -0.51
N MET A 17 -2.54 -3.64 -0.54
CA MET A 17 -3.28 -3.70 -1.80
C MET A 17 -3.25 -2.38 -2.55
N GLN A 18 -3.37 -1.28 -1.83
CA GLN A 18 -3.25 0.05 -2.43
C GLN A 18 -1.85 0.29 -2.99
N ASP A 19 -0.82 -0.04 -2.23
CA ASP A 19 0.58 0.22 -2.61
C ASP A 19 1.05 -0.72 -3.73
N ARG A 20 0.62 -1.99 -3.71
CA ARG A 20 1.12 -3.01 -4.64
C ARG A 20 0.24 -3.20 -5.88
N LEU A 21 -1.07 -3.01 -5.74
CA LEU A 21 -2.03 -3.26 -6.80
C LEU A 21 -2.74 -1.99 -7.28
N GLY A 22 -2.53 -0.86 -6.59
CA GLY A 22 -3.25 0.37 -6.91
C GLY A 22 -4.74 0.29 -6.60
N ALA A 23 -5.13 -0.53 -5.61
CA ALA A 23 -6.52 -0.71 -5.24
C ALA A 23 -7.16 0.60 -4.78
N ARG A 24 -8.40 0.83 -5.20
CA ARG A 24 -9.16 2.03 -4.88
C ARG A 24 -10.30 1.69 -3.92
N GLY A 25 -10.72 2.69 -3.16
CA GLY A 25 -11.84 2.59 -2.23
C GLY A 25 -11.39 2.71 -0.78
N THR A 26 -12.36 2.84 0.12
CA THR A 26 -12.13 2.90 1.56
C THR A 26 -12.37 1.54 2.18
N GLY A 27 -11.36 1.03 2.89
CA GLY A 27 -11.44 -0.27 3.54
C GLY A 27 -11.04 -1.43 2.66
N LEU A 28 -10.77 -2.56 3.29
CA LEU A 28 -10.29 -3.78 2.61
C LEU A 28 -11.32 -4.34 1.62
N GLU A 29 -12.59 -4.34 2.00
CA GLU A 29 -13.65 -4.90 1.18
C GLU A 29 -13.81 -4.13 -0.14
N ALA A 30 -13.80 -2.80 -0.09
CA ALA A 30 -13.89 -1.95 -1.26
C ALA A 30 -12.66 -2.11 -2.17
N LYS A 31 -11.47 -2.18 -1.58
CA LYS A 31 -10.23 -2.41 -2.32
C LYS A 31 -10.20 -3.78 -2.98
N LEU A 32 -10.69 -4.79 -2.29
CA LEU A 32 -10.80 -6.15 -2.81
C LEU A 32 -11.77 -6.22 -4.00
N ALA A 33 -12.89 -5.49 -3.93
CA ALA A 33 -13.83 -5.41 -5.03
C ALA A 33 -13.20 -4.75 -6.27
N SER A 34 -12.34 -3.75 -6.09
CA SER A 34 -11.71 -3.03 -7.21
C SER A 34 -10.57 -3.83 -7.86
N CYS A 35 -9.78 -4.57 -7.07
CA CYS A 35 -8.57 -5.26 -7.54
C CYS A 35 -8.55 -6.76 -7.27
N GLY A 36 -9.66 -7.35 -6.85
CA GLY A 36 -9.72 -8.78 -6.52
C GLY A 36 -9.34 -9.69 -7.68
N ARG A 37 -9.58 -9.26 -8.92
CA ARG A 37 -9.25 -10.05 -10.12
C ARG A 37 -7.75 -10.21 -10.34
N ALA A 38 -6.94 -9.28 -9.82
CA ALA A 38 -5.49 -9.34 -9.92
C ALA A 38 -4.87 -10.35 -8.96
N LEU A 39 -5.63 -10.83 -7.97
CA LEU A 39 -5.16 -11.77 -6.97
C LEU A 39 -5.46 -13.21 -7.37
N PRO A 40 -4.57 -14.18 -7.06
CA PRO A 40 -4.90 -15.59 -7.17
C PRO A 40 -6.12 -15.93 -6.31
N ARG A 41 -6.86 -16.94 -6.72
CA ARG A 41 -8.08 -17.35 -6.02
C ARG A 41 -7.84 -17.59 -4.53
N LYS A 42 -6.75 -18.27 -4.18
CA LYS A 42 -6.38 -18.57 -2.79
C LYS A 42 -6.18 -17.28 -1.97
N VAL A 43 -5.45 -16.32 -2.52
CA VAL A 43 -5.17 -15.05 -1.86
C VAL A 43 -6.43 -14.19 -1.75
N ARG A 44 -7.24 -14.18 -2.79
CA ARG A 44 -8.52 -13.45 -2.79
C ARG A 44 -9.47 -14.00 -1.73
N GLN A 45 -9.58 -15.31 -1.59
CA GLN A 45 -10.40 -15.93 -0.55
C GLN A 45 -9.87 -15.61 0.84
N ALA A 46 -8.54 -15.62 1.03
CA ALA A 46 -7.92 -15.26 2.29
C ALA A 46 -8.18 -13.80 2.65
N ALA A 47 -8.06 -12.88 1.70
CA ALA A 47 -8.35 -11.46 1.91
C ALA A 47 -9.83 -11.22 2.26
N LYS A 48 -10.72 -11.94 1.59
CA LYS A 48 -12.16 -11.88 1.88
C LYS A 48 -12.46 -12.38 3.30
N ALA A 49 -11.82 -13.43 3.73
CA ALA A 49 -11.96 -13.95 5.10
C ALA A 49 -11.48 -12.93 6.14
N VAL A 50 -10.38 -12.23 5.88
CA VAL A 50 -9.89 -11.17 6.76
C VAL A 50 -10.88 -10.00 6.80
N ALA A 51 -11.44 -9.61 5.68
CA ALA A 51 -12.44 -8.53 5.61
C ALA A 51 -13.71 -8.90 6.39
N GLU A 52 -14.18 -10.13 6.25
CA GLU A 52 -15.33 -10.62 7.01
C GLU A 52 -15.06 -10.63 8.52
N ALA A 53 -13.87 -11.10 8.93
CA ALA A 53 -13.48 -11.09 10.33
C ALA A 53 -13.41 -9.66 10.89
N ALA A 54 -12.93 -8.71 10.13
CA ALA A 54 -12.89 -7.31 10.53
C ALA A 54 -14.30 -6.73 10.74
N ALA A 55 -15.24 -7.10 9.86
CA ALA A 55 -16.64 -6.70 10.00
C ALA A 55 -17.27 -7.36 11.24
N MET A 56 -17.00 -8.64 11.47
CA MET A 56 -17.50 -9.35 12.66
C MET A 56 -16.91 -8.79 13.96
N ALA A 57 -15.69 -8.33 13.94
CA ALA A 57 -15.00 -7.79 15.11
C ALA A 57 -15.66 -6.51 15.65
N GLN A 58 -16.46 -5.82 14.86
CA GLN A 58 -17.20 -4.64 15.31
C GLN A 58 -18.35 -5.00 16.24
N ASN A 59 -18.82 -6.24 16.22
CA ASN A 59 -19.88 -6.72 17.09
C ASN A 59 -19.28 -7.64 18.16
N PRO A 60 -19.40 -7.31 19.47
CA PRO A 60 -18.79 -8.12 20.53
C PRO A 60 -19.22 -9.59 20.53
N LYS A 61 -20.48 -9.87 20.16
CA LYS A 61 -20.98 -11.24 20.08
C LYS A 61 -20.31 -12.03 18.96
N LEU A 62 -20.11 -11.41 17.81
CA LEU A 62 -19.49 -12.03 16.65
C LEU A 62 -17.97 -12.15 16.83
N LEU A 63 -17.37 -11.22 17.58
CA LEU A 63 -15.94 -11.25 17.89
C LEU A 63 -15.55 -12.56 18.58
N LEU A 64 -16.39 -13.08 19.45
CA LEU A 64 -16.15 -14.33 20.17
C LEU A 64 -16.22 -15.56 19.26
N GLN A 65 -16.88 -15.44 18.10
CA GLN A 65 -17.05 -16.52 17.13
C GLN A 65 -15.92 -16.60 16.11
N ILE A 66 -15.02 -15.61 16.07
CA ILE A 66 -13.94 -15.56 15.11
C ILE A 66 -12.90 -16.64 15.44
N ASP A 67 -12.53 -17.44 14.44
CA ASP A 67 -11.42 -18.38 14.54
C ASP A 67 -10.11 -17.61 14.34
N HIS A 68 -9.45 -17.30 15.44
CA HIS A 68 -8.21 -16.52 15.41
C HIS A 68 -7.07 -17.24 14.68
N ALA A 69 -7.01 -18.58 14.78
CA ALA A 69 -6.00 -19.35 14.08
C ALA A 69 -6.18 -19.28 12.57
N ALA A 70 -7.41 -19.46 12.08
CA ALA A 70 -7.73 -19.34 10.66
C ALA A 70 -7.49 -17.91 10.15
N LEU A 71 -7.86 -16.92 10.95
CA LEU A 71 -7.63 -15.50 10.62
C LEU A 71 -6.14 -15.21 10.46
N ALA A 72 -5.30 -15.70 11.38
CA ALA A 72 -3.85 -15.52 11.32
C ALA A 72 -3.25 -16.16 10.07
N GLN A 73 -3.72 -17.35 9.69
CA GLN A 73 -3.28 -18.03 8.47
C GLN A 73 -3.67 -17.25 7.22
N ASN A 74 -4.90 -16.77 7.16
CA ASN A 74 -5.39 -15.98 6.02
C ASN A 74 -4.64 -14.66 5.90
N TYR A 75 -4.38 -14.01 7.01
CA TYR A 75 -3.56 -12.80 7.04
C TYR A 75 -2.15 -13.06 6.51
N ASP A 76 -1.52 -14.13 6.94
CA ASP A 76 -0.16 -14.50 6.53
C ASP A 76 -0.11 -14.79 5.02
N ILE A 77 -1.08 -15.50 4.48
CA ILE A 77 -1.19 -15.78 3.04
C ILE A 77 -1.24 -14.47 2.24
N CYS A 78 -2.11 -13.55 2.65
CA CYS A 78 -2.25 -12.25 1.99
C CYS A 78 -0.97 -11.44 2.10
N LEU A 79 -0.39 -11.38 3.29
CA LEU A 79 0.81 -10.60 3.57
C LEU A 79 1.99 -11.08 2.71
N ARG A 80 2.24 -12.38 2.66
CA ARG A 80 3.33 -12.95 1.86
C ARG A 80 3.18 -12.67 0.39
N HIS A 81 1.97 -12.83 -0.14
CA HIS A 81 1.71 -12.58 -1.56
C HIS A 81 1.90 -11.10 -1.91
N LEU A 82 1.32 -10.21 -1.12
CA LEU A 82 1.37 -8.77 -1.38
C LEU A 82 2.78 -8.21 -1.20
N MET A 83 3.54 -8.69 -0.24
CA MET A 83 4.92 -8.25 -0.04
C MET A 83 5.87 -8.75 -1.12
N ALA A 84 5.55 -9.87 -1.77
CA ALA A 84 6.32 -10.40 -2.89
C ALA A 84 6.08 -9.62 -4.19
N LEU A 85 4.98 -8.86 -4.30
CA LEU A 85 4.68 -8.05 -5.46
C LEU A 85 5.53 -6.78 -5.48
N LYS A 86 5.87 -6.33 -6.68
CA LYS A 86 6.52 -5.04 -6.86
C LYS A 86 5.54 -3.90 -6.60
N PRO A 87 6.01 -2.72 -6.10
CA PRO A 87 5.13 -1.57 -5.93
C PRO A 87 4.43 -1.20 -7.23
N TYR A 88 3.20 -0.71 -7.10
CA TYR A 88 2.41 -0.29 -8.25
C TYR A 88 3.12 0.83 -9.02
N SER A 89 3.05 0.77 -10.35
CA SER A 89 3.76 1.69 -11.24
C SER A 89 3.42 3.17 -11.01
N GLY A 90 2.21 3.48 -10.58
CA GLY A 90 1.80 4.85 -10.23
C GLY A 90 2.59 5.41 -9.05
N PHE A 91 2.87 4.61 -8.04
CA PHE A 91 3.70 4.99 -6.90
C PHE A 91 5.16 5.19 -7.34
N TRP A 92 5.68 4.28 -8.15
CA TRP A 92 7.01 4.39 -8.75
C TRP A 92 7.17 5.67 -9.56
N SER A 93 6.22 5.96 -10.44
CA SER A 93 6.28 7.15 -11.28
C SER A 93 6.23 8.43 -10.45
N GLY A 94 5.47 8.45 -9.36
CA GLY A 94 5.45 9.57 -8.42
C GLY A 94 6.82 9.81 -7.77
N THR A 95 7.46 8.76 -7.30
CA THR A 95 8.80 8.84 -6.69
C THR A 95 9.85 9.27 -7.72
N VAL A 96 9.82 8.70 -8.91
CA VAL A 96 10.74 9.07 -10.00
C VAL A 96 10.52 10.51 -10.42
N ALA A 97 9.28 10.98 -10.53
CA ALA A 97 8.97 12.35 -10.88
C ALA A 97 9.53 13.34 -9.85
N VAL A 98 9.42 13.06 -8.56
CA VAL A 98 9.98 13.90 -7.50
C VAL A 98 11.50 13.93 -7.58
N ALA A 99 12.15 12.78 -7.76
CA ALA A 99 13.60 12.69 -7.88
C ALA A 99 14.09 13.47 -9.11
N THR A 100 13.41 13.36 -10.24
CA THR A 100 13.73 14.09 -11.46
C THR A 100 13.57 15.59 -11.26
N SER A 101 12.52 16.03 -10.57
CA SER A 101 12.27 17.44 -10.28
C SER A 101 13.40 18.05 -9.45
N ILE A 102 13.85 17.34 -8.43
CA ILE A 102 14.98 17.77 -7.59
C ILE A 102 16.27 17.87 -8.41
N ALA A 103 16.54 16.87 -9.24
CA ALA A 103 17.73 16.86 -10.10
C ALA A 103 17.73 18.04 -11.08
N VAL A 104 16.61 18.34 -11.72
CA VAL A 104 16.46 19.48 -12.64
C VAL A 104 16.65 20.79 -11.90
N SER A 105 16.09 20.94 -10.70
CA SER A 105 16.26 22.16 -9.89
C SER A 105 17.72 22.42 -9.55
N LEU A 106 18.46 21.38 -9.14
CA LEU A 106 19.88 21.47 -8.83
C LEU A 106 20.70 21.84 -10.07
N LEU A 107 20.36 21.29 -11.23
CA LEU A 107 21.03 21.57 -12.49
C LEU A 107 20.84 23.03 -12.91
N VAL A 108 19.62 23.56 -12.82
CA VAL A 108 19.30 24.95 -13.11
C VAL A 108 20.06 25.89 -12.18
N LEU A 109 20.09 25.56 -10.89
CA LEU A 109 20.82 26.37 -9.90
C LEU A 109 22.31 26.41 -10.20
N ALA A 110 22.92 25.26 -10.53
CA ALA A 110 24.34 25.19 -10.90
C ALA A 110 24.62 26.01 -12.15
N PHE A 111 23.76 25.91 -13.15
CA PHE A 111 23.90 26.68 -14.40
C PHE A 111 23.83 28.18 -14.16
N LEU A 112 22.87 28.64 -13.36
CA LEU A 112 22.76 30.06 -12.98
C LEU A 112 24.00 30.55 -12.23
N LEU A 113 24.53 29.72 -11.35
CA LEU A 113 25.72 30.07 -10.58
C LEU A 113 26.94 30.23 -11.47
N ILE A 114 27.13 29.32 -12.42
CA ILE A 114 28.21 29.39 -13.42
C ILE A 114 28.05 30.62 -14.29
N ALA A 115 26.86 30.91 -14.77
CA ALA A 115 26.57 32.09 -15.59
C ALA A 115 26.87 33.39 -14.83
N LEU A 116 26.50 33.44 -13.55
CA LEU A 116 26.76 34.61 -12.71
C LEU A 116 28.25 34.82 -12.48
N LEU A 117 29.00 33.73 -12.22
CA LEU A 117 30.45 33.79 -12.03
C LEU A 117 31.17 34.23 -13.30
N ARG A 118 30.72 33.75 -14.45
CA ARG A 118 31.28 34.19 -15.76
C ARG A 118 30.99 35.65 -16.00
N TRP A 119 29.82 36.13 -15.69
CA TRP A 119 29.47 37.53 -15.86
C TRP A 119 30.32 38.42 -14.99
N ARG A 120 30.60 38.01 -13.79
CA ARG A 120 31.49 38.76 -12.88
C ARG A 120 32.97 38.63 -13.22
N GLY A 121 33.31 37.86 -14.22
CA GLY A 121 34.68 37.66 -14.67
C GLY A 121 35.57 36.90 -13.72
N LEU A 122 34.96 36.10 -12.80
CA LEU A 122 35.73 35.32 -11.82
C LEU A 122 36.19 33.96 -12.37
N ILE A 123 35.66 33.56 -13.53
CA ILE A 123 36.06 32.33 -14.22
C ILE A 123 36.46 32.63 -15.64
#